data_931222c68a2898906e6e75f0263d059a
#
_entry.id   931222c68a2898906e6e75f0263d059a
#
_cell.length_a   1.000
_cell.length_b   1.000
_cell.length_c   1.000
_cell.angle_alpha   90.00
_cell.angle_beta   90.00
_cell.angle_gamma   90.00
#
_symmetry.space_group_name_H-M   'P 1'
#
loop_
_entity.id
_entity.type
_entity.pdbx_description
1 polymer ?
#
loop_
_entity_poly.entity_id
_entity_poly.type
_entity_poly.pdbx_seq_one_letter_code
_entity_poly.pdbx_strand_id
1 'polypeptide(L)'
;MGGFNFGTEDKILRWLHRGDTIYDVLIPEDAEVIHSDEEKGIYRANMIIVTNPREITDDMVKELYHKTTLSNKIIAQCLVTLLWKKRLEISKYIIKDRINLDNIDEILTEFEKYAGQENLSSESGKELHEILKEIKSPLDISLYVTKEPYQKKLTNDNVINLTGQSGSGKSTYAKENFDTDEYLVIDTDEVLSEKRSLSSTGINKELGTMFRNKYQELPNLSDNFDLIYKEILNYCKDINKTIVIDCAQFHCIKDISILKGKIIIIRTDIDTCYNRAISRWVKNNPSHSEEELEQFKNKKKPLFKWYKFSNEFIKKI
;
A
#
# COMPACT_ATOMS: atom_id res chain seq x y z
N MET A 1 -29.56 16.19 36.13
CA MET A 1 -30.81 16.10 35.35
C MET A 1 -30.70 14.86 34.43
N GLY A 2 -31.64 13.94 34.58
CA GLY A 2 -31.77 12.83 33.63
C GLY A 2 -32.27 13.35 32.27
N GLY A 3 -31.97 12.74 31.13
CA GLY A 3 -32.47 13.18 29.88
C GLY A 3 -31.91 12.38 28.69
N PHE A 4 -32.45 12.64 27.51
CA PHE A 4 -32.07 12.00 26.26
C PHE A 4 -31.03 12.84 25.51
N ASN A 5 -29.96 12.24 25.08
CA ASN A 5 -28.97 12.91 24.25
C ASN A 5 -29.31 12.75 22.76
N PHE A 6 -29.14 13.81 22.00
CA PHE A 6 -29.33 13.82 20.55
C PHE A 6 -28.35 14.83 19.92
N GLY A 7 -28.27 14.87 18.62
CA GLY A 7 -27.37 15.75 17.85
C GLY A 7 -28.00 16.21 16.54
N THR A 8 -27.38 17.18 15.91
CA THR A 8 -27.72 17.60 14.57
C THR A 8 -27.15 16.66 13.52
N GLU A 9 -27.72 16.65 12.32
CA GLU A 9 -27.31 15.76 11.23
C GLU A 9 -25.83 15.91 10.89
N ASP A 10 -25.30 17.13 10.88
CA ASP A 10 -23.90 17.46 10.60
C ASP A 10 -22.92 17.04 11.71
N LYS A 11 -23.42 16.62 12.86
CA LYS A 11 -22.62 16.15 14.00
C LYS A 11 -22.85 14.67 14.35
N ILE A 12 -23.84 14.03 13.73
CA ILE A 12 -24.32 12.71 14.12
C ILE A 12 -23.31 11.58 13.86
N LEU A 13 -22.35 11.78 12.94
CA LEU A 13 -21.36 10.77 12.58
C LEU A 13 -20.61 10.17 13.80
N ARG A 14 -20.36 10.97 14.82
CA ARG A 14 -19.71 10.51 16.05
C ARG A 14 -20.55 9.56 16.91
N TRP A 15 -21.87 9.49 16.68
CA TRP A 15 -22.80 8.70 17.45
C TRP A 15 -23.03 7.29 16.92
N LEU A 16 -22.51 6.97 15.73
CA LEU A 16 -22.81 5.72 15.03
C LEU A 16 -22.41 4.45 15.81
N HIS A 17 -21.58 4.58 16.85
CA HIS A 17 -21.25 3.49 17.74
C HIS A 17 -22.39 3.12 18.72
N ARG A 18 -23.40 3.98 18.89
CA ARG A 18 -24.46 3.80 19.89
C ARG A 18 -25.56 2.82 19.48
N GLY A 19 -25.67 2.52 18.19
CA GLY A 19 -26.70 1.61 17.70
C GLY A 19 -26.53 1.33 16.21
N ASP A 20 -27.49 0.60 15.66
CA ASP A 20 -27.54 0.26 14.24
C ASP A 20 -28.76 0.91 13.55
N THR A 21 -29.49 1.77 14.28
CA THR A 21 -30.66 2.50 13.79
C THR A 21 -30.54 3.97 14.14
N ILE A 22 -30.78 4.84 13.21
CA ILE A 22 -30.90 6.29 13.37
C ILE A 22 -32.37 6.70 13.33
N TYR A 23 -32.74 7.69 14.13
CA TYR A 23 -34.10 8.22 14.26
C TYR A 23 -34.08 9.74 14.06
N ASP A 24 -35.14 10.28 13.52
CA ASP A 24 -35.40 11.72 13.58
C ASP A 24 -35.95 12.07 14.98
N VAL A 25 -35.50 13.19 15.53
CA VAL A 25 -35.87 13.63 16.86
C VAL A 25 -36.73 14.90 16.75
N LEU A 26 -37.93 14.86 17.31
CA LEU A 26 -38.80 16.01 17.50
C LEU A 26 -38.77 16.43 18.97
N ILE A 27 -38.62 17.69 19.24
CA ILE A 27 -38.59 18.27 20.59
C ILE A 27 -39.98 18.85 20.88
N PRO A 28 -40.71 18.36 21.90
CA PRO A 28 -41.96 18.99 22.35
C PRO A 28 -41.75 20.44 22.79
N GLU A 29 -42.77 21.28 22.62
CA GLU A 29 -42.68 22.70 22.97
C GLU A 29 -42.40 22.96 24.45
N ASP A 30 -42.85 22.05 25.32
CA ASP A 30 -42.66 22.09 26.76
C ASP A 30 -41.39 21.36 27.26
N ALA A 31 -40.57 20.86 26.33
CA ALA A 31 -39.33 20.19 26.69
C ALA A 31 -38.21 21.17 27.06
N GLU A 32 -37.52 20.86 28.13
CA GLU A 32 -36.29 21.56 28.50
C GLU A 32 -35.12 21.01 27.72
N VAL A 33 -34.39 21.88 26.98
CA VAL A 33 -33.22 21.51 26.17
C VAL A 33 -32.01 22.25 26.67
N ILE A 34 -30.91 21.52 26.83
CA ILE A 34 -29.60 22.09 27.12
C ILE A 34 -28.60 21.66 26.04
N HIS A 35 -27.70 22.56 25.69
CA HIS A 35 -26.54 22.27 24.85
C HIS A 35 -25.37 21.81 25.73
N SER A 36 -25.05 20.54 25.68
CA SER A 36 -24.05 19.93 26.58
C SER A 36 -22.61 20.09 26.07
N ASP A 37 -22.39 20.08 24.76
CA ASP A 37 -21.07 20.17 24.14
C ASP A 37 -21.24 20.71 22.71
N GLU A 38 -20.82 21.94 22.51
CA GLU A 38 -21.00 22.66 21.26
C GLU A 38 -20.11 22.10 20.13
N GLU A 39 -18.85 21.79 20.44
CA GLU A 39 -17.90 21.23 19.47
C GLU A 39 -18.42 19.89 18.93
N LYS A 40 -18.99 19.09 19.80
CA LYS A 40 -19.52 17.77 19.47
C LYS A 40 -20.98 17.79 19.04
N GLY A 41 -21.66 18.93 19.12
CA GLY A 41 -23.08 19.05 18.81
C GLY A 41 -23.96 18.17 19.69
N ILE A 42 -23.70 18.12 21.01
CA ILE A 42 -24.47 17.32 21.94
C ILE A 42 -25.54 18.15 22.61
N TYR A 43 -26.78 17.79 22.34
CA TYR A 43 -27.94 18.31 23.01
C TYR A 43 -28.52 17.30 23.99
N ARG A 44 -29.19 17.79 25.02
CA ARG A 44 -29.90 16.96 25.99
C ARG A 44 -31.27 17.55 26.26
N ALA A 45 -32.32 16.74 26.19
CA ALA A 45 -33.67 17.13 26.55
C ALA A 45 -34.26 16.16 27.58
N ASN A 46 -35.16 16.71 28.41
CA ASN A 46 -35.92 15.88 29.37
C ASN A 46 -37.00 15.04 28.66
N MET A 47 -37.46 15.47 27.48
CA MET A 47 -38.41 14.76 26.62
C MET A 47 -37.98 14.83 25.15
N ILE A 48 -38.18 13.76 24.40
CA ILE A 48 -38.03 13.71 22.95
C ILE A 48 -39.10 12.78 22.35
N ILE A 49 -39.48 13.03 21.11
CA ILE A 49 -40.26 12.13 20.29
C ILE A 49 -39.34 11.61 19.19
N VAL A 50 -39.19 10.28 19.10
CA VAL A 50 -38.37 9.61 18.05
C VAL A 50 -39.26 9.10 16.96
N THR A 51 -38.92 9.38 15.69
CA THR A 51 -39.68 9.01 14.52
C THR A 51 -38.75 8.51 13.41
N ASN A 52 -39.31 7.94 12.33
CA ASN A 52 -38.62 7.59 11.12
C ASN A 52 -37.36 6.72 11.35
N PRO A 53 -37.49 5.50 11.92
CA PRO A 53 -36.36 4.61 12.12
C PRO A 53 -35.73 4.21 10.78
N ARG A 54 -34.41 4.35 10.66
CA ARG A 54 -33.63 3.98 9.46
C ARG A 54 -32.41 3.17 9.91
N GLU A 55 -32.17 2.05 9.23
CA GLU A 55 -30.96 1.28 9.43
C GLU A 55 -29.74 2.06 8.94
N ILE A 56 -28.63 2.00 9.69
CA ILE A 56 -27.37 2.67 9.34
C ILE A 56 -26.66 1.82 8.30
N THR A 57 -26.75 2.19 7.02
CA THR A 57 -26.02 1.59 5.91
C THR A 57 -24.70 2.32 5.65
N ASP A 58 -23.81 1.70 4.87
CA ASP A 58 -22.55 2.33 4.48
C ASP A 58 -22.74 3.58 3.62
N ASP A 59 -23.76 3.61 2.77
CA ASP A 59 -24.10 4.77 1.97
C ASP A 59 -24.62 5.93 2.84
N MET A 60 -25.44 5.64 3.84
CA MET A 60 -25.85 6.62 4.82
C MET A 60 -24.66 7.19 5.60
N VAL A 61 -23.70 6.36 6.01
CA VAL A 61 -22.48 6.84 6.69
C VAL A 61 -21.67 7.79 5.80
N LYS A 62 -21.54 7.49 4.50
CA LYS A 62 -20.89 8.39 3.54
C LYS A 62 -21.65 9.72 3.40
N GLU A 63 -22.97 9.66 3.31
CA GLU A 63 -23.82 10.86 3.25
C GLU A 63 -23.63 11.75 4.48
N LEU A 64 -23.69 11.16 5.68
CA LEU A 64 -23.44 11.87 6.94
C LEU A 64 -22.02 12.44 7.03
N TYR A 65 -21.05 11.71 6.50
CA TYR A 65 -19.68 12.18 6.42
C TYR A 65 -19.55 13.43 5.54
N HIS A 66 -20.18 13.47 4.38
CA HIS A 66 -20.14 14.65 3.50
C HIS A 66 -20.88 15.88 4.06
N LYS A 67 -21.83 15.67 4.97
CA LYS A 67 -22.54 16.75 5.68
C LYS A 67 -21.85 17.20 6.96
N THR A 68 -20.83 16.47 7.43
CA THR A 68 -20.25 16.70 8.76
C THR A 68 -19.47 18.00 8.86
N THR A 69 -19.68 18.72 9.97
CA THR A 69 -18.92 19.90 10.40
C THR A 69 -17.99 19.59 11.60
N LEU A 70 -17.82 18.32 11.95
CA LEU A 70 -16.91 17.89 13.02
C LEU A 70 -15.45 18.27 12.70
N SER A 71 -14.71 18.65 13.75
CA SER A 71 -13.28 18.91 13.64
C SER A 71 -12.48 17.65 13.30
N ASN A 72 -11.25 17.82 12.81
CA ASN A 72 -10.35 16.69 12.50
C ASN A 72 -10.13 15.78 13.71
N LYS A 73 -9.99 16.35 14.90
CA LYS A 73 -9.90 15.61 16.15
C LYS A 73 -11.09 14.69 16.39
N ILE A 74 -12.31 15.18 16.17
CA ILE A 74 -13.52 14.36 16.33
C ILE A 74 -13.65 13.34 15.22
N ILE A 75 -13.25 13.67 13.99
CA ILE A 75 -13.19 12.71 12.89
C ILE A 75 -12.24 11.55 13.22
N ALA A 76 -11.08 11.81 13.83
CA ALA A 76 -10.18 10.75 14.29
C ALA A 76 -10.87 9.77 15.26
N GLN A 77 -11.70 10.30 16.19
CA GLN A 77 -12.52 9.46 17.07
C GLN A 77 -13.59 8.68 16.30
N CYS A 78 -14.20 9.29 15.27
CA CYS A 78 -15.16 8.61 14.41
C CYS A 78 -14.54 7.44 13.65
N LEU A 79 -13.30 7.53 13.19
CA LEU A 79 -12.60 6.40 12.56
C LEU A 79 -12.53 5.19 13.49
N VAL A 80 -12.26 5.40 14.79
CA VAL A 80 -12.26 4.32 15.79
C VAL A 80 -13.66 3.75 16.01
N THR A 81 -14.69 4.60 16.04
CA THR A 81 -16.07 4.11 16.21
C THR A 81 -16.57 3.32 15.01
N LEU A 82 -16.18 3.71 13.80
CA LEU A 82 -16.45 2.95 12.58
C LEU A 82 -15.71 1.60 12.57
N LEU A 83 -14.49 1.58 13.11
CA LEU A 83 -13.73 0.34 13.30
C LEU A 83 -14.48 -0.64 14.25
N TRP A 84 -14.99 -0.15 15.38
CA TRP A 84 -15.80 -0.98 16.28
C TRP A 84 -17.06 -1.54 15.62
N LYS A 85 -17.63 -0.82 14.66
CA LYS A 85 -18.77 -1.25 13.85
C LYS A 85 -18.38 -2.08 12.63
N LYS A 86 -17.09 -2.48 12.51
CA LYS A 86 -16.54 -3.27 11.39
C LYS A 86 -16.70 -2.61 10.02
N ARG A 87 -16.76 -1.28 9.98
CA ARG A 87 -16.90 -0.47 8.76
C ARG A 87 -15.54 0.03 8.25
N LEU A 88 -14.62 -0.90 8.05
CA LEU A 88 -13.22 -0.61 7.68
C LEU A 88 -13.11 0.17 6.36
N GLU A 89 -13.89 -0.22 5.36
CA GLU A 89 -13.83 0.42 4.04
C GLU A 89 -14.33 1.88 4.07
N ILE A 90 -15.31 2.19 4.90
CA ILE A 90 -15.73 3.58 5.14
C ILE A 90 -14.62 4.37 5.83
N SER A 91 -13.94 3.78 6.82
CA SER A 91 -12.80 4.43 7.48
C SER A 91 -11.69 4.76 6.47
N LYS A 92 -11.35 3.82 5.59
CA LYS A 92 -10.37 4.04 4.51
C LYS A 92 -10.81 5.14 3.55
N TYR A 93 -12.09 5.16 3.20
CA TYR A 93 -12.66 6.22 2.35
C TYR A 93 -12.49 7.60 2.98
N ILE A 94 -12.86 7.77 4.27
CA ILE A 94 -12.71 9.04 5.01
C ILE A 94 -11.24 9.44 5.11
N ILE A 95 -10.34 8.50 5.40
CA ILE A 95 -8.90 8.76 5.46
C ILE A 95 -8.42 9.32 4.14
N LYS A 96 -8.74 8.65 3.04
CA LYS A 96 -8.30 9.06 1.71
C LYS A 96 -8.83 10.43 1.28
N ASP A 97 -10.07 10.76 1.66
CA ASP A 97 -10.73 11.99 1.25
C ASP A 97 -10.29 13.22 2.08
N ARG A 98 -10.07 13.04 3.39
CA ARG A 98 -9.89 14.14 4.31
C ARG A 98 -8.51 14.30 4.89
N ILE A 99 -7.72 13.23 4.97
CA ILE A 99 -6.46 13.24 5.71
C ILE A 99 -5.28 13.47 4.78
N ASN A 100 -4.47 14.46 5.12
CA ASN A 100 -3.28 14.87 4.36
C ASN A 100 -2.15 15.30 5.30
N LEU A 101 -1.04 15.79 4.76
CA LEU A 101 0.14 16.21 5.53
C LEU A 101 -0.13 17.33 6.52
N ASP A 102 -1.13 18.18 6.26
CA ASP A 102 -1.40 19.36 7.10
C ASP A 102 -2.13 18.98 8.40
N ASN A 103 -2.87 17.84 8.40
CA ASN A 103 -3.72 17.46 9.52
C ASN A 103 -3.40 16.09 10.14
N ILE A 104 -2.49 15.32 9.55
CA ILE A 104 -2.20 13.94 9.97
C ILE A 104 -1.67 13.85 11.41
N ASP A 105 -0.85 14.81 11.86
CA ASP A 105 -0.26 14.76 13.21
C ASP A 105 -1.34 14.83 14.30
N GLU A 106 -2.30 15.75 14.13
CA GLU A 106 -3.45 15.87 15.04
C GLU A 106 -4.31 14.60 15.01
N ILE A 107 -4.62 14.12 13.80
CA ILE A 107 -5.50 12.97 13.60
C ILE A 107 -4.88 11.69 14.14
N LEU A 108 -3.61 11.43 13.84
CA LEU A 108 -2.92 10.22 14.31
C LEU A 108 -2.81 10.20 15.84
N THR A 109 -2.45 11.34 16.43
CA THR A 109 -2.35 11.49 17.90
C THR A 109 -3.70 11.19 18.58
N GLU A 110 -4.79 11.76 18.07
CA GLU A 110 -6.12 11.56 18.64
C GLU A 110 -6.66 10.15 18.36
N PHE A 111 -6.36 9.59 17.17
CA PHE A 111 -6.71 8.21 16.83
C PHE A 111 -6.03 7.21 17.77
N GLU A 112 -4.72 7.32 17.98
CA GLU A 112 -3.96 6.45 18.90
C GLU A 112 -4.48 6.53 20.32
N LYS A 113 -4.74 7.75 20.79
CA LYS A 113 -5.27 8.01 22.13
C LYS A 113 -6.65 7.38 22.32
N TYR A 114 -7.56 7.54 21.36
CA TYR A 114 -8.94 7.09 21.47
C TYR A 114 -9.09 5.58 21.21
N ALA A 115 -8.32 5.01 20.31
CA ALA A 115 -8.33 3.58 20.02
C ALA A 115 -7.83 2.75 21.22
N GLY A 116 -6.78 3.22 21.88
CA GLY A 116 -6.11 2.45 22.94
C GLY A 116 -5.39 1.21 22.39
N GLN A 117 -4.61 0.55 23.26
CA GLN A 117 -3.76 -0.58 22.85
C GLN A 117 -4.56 -1.78 22.31
N GLU A 118 -5.73 -2.05 22.87
CA GLU A 118 -6.56 -3.19 22.49
C GLU A 118 -7.01 -3.08 21.02
N ASN A 119 -7.56 -1.92 20.64
CA ASN A 119 -8.03 -1.70 19.25
C ASN A 119 -6.88 -1.58 18.27
N LEU A 120 -5.77 -0.94 18.65
CA LEU A 120 -4.56 -0.86 17.83
C LEU A 120 -3.92 -2.23 17.58
N SER A 121 -4.15 -3.19 18.47
CA SER A 121 -3.64 -4.57 18.32
C SER A 121 -4.52 -5.45 17.43
N SER A 122 -5.75 -5.05 17.16
CA SER A 122 -6.65 -5.76 16.25
C SER A 122 -6.14 -5.67 14.80
N GLU A 123 -6.52 -6.62 13.95
CA GLU A 123 -6.11 -6.65 12.53
C GLU A 123 -6.52 -5.35 11.81
N SER A 124 -7.78 -4.97 11.89
CA SER A 124 -8.29 -3.75 11.26
C SER A 124 -7.73 -2.47 11.90
N GLY A 125 -7.46 -2.47 13.21
CA GLY A 125 -6.82 -1.36 13.91
C GLY A 125 -5.38 -1.15 13.44
N LYS A 126 -4.61 -2.22 13.29
CA LYS A 126 -3.26 -2.19 12.72
C LYS A 126 -3.29 -1.64 11.29
N GLU A 127 -4.23 -2.12 10.47
CA GLU A 127 -4.35 -1.68 9.08
C GLU A 127 -4.62 -0.18 8.99
N LEU A 128 -5.58 0.36 9.73
CA LEU A 128 -5.86 1.81 9.74
C LEU A 128 -4.69 2.62 10.29
N HIS A 129 -4.06 2.14 11.36
CA HIS A 129 -2.91 2.80 11.97
C HIS A 129 -1.71 2.88 11.02
N GLU A 130 -1.43 1.80 10.26
CA GLU A 130 -0.40 1.80 9.22
C GLU A 130 -0.71 2.79 8.09
N ILE A 131 -1.97 2.85 7.63
CA ILE A 131 -2.40 3.82 6.61
C ILE A 131 -2.15 5.26 7.10
N LEU A 132 -2.54 5.57 8.35
CA LEU A 132 -2.33 6.91 8.93
C LEU A 132 -0.83 7.24 9.08
N LYS A 133 -0.02 6.27 9.50
CA LYS A 133 1.44 6.45 9.57
C LYS A 133 2.07 6.65 8.19
N GLU A 134 1.56 5.99 7.17
CA GLU A 134 2.02 6.19 5.80
C GLU A 134 1.76 7.63 5.32
N ILE A 135 0.65 8.25 5.73
CA ILE A 135 0.36 9.66 5.43
C ILE A 135 1.29 10.61 6.22
N LYS A 136 1.53 10.33 7.51
CA LYS A 136 2.40 11.14 8.36
C LYS A 136 3.86 11.12 7.91
N SER A 137 4.32 9.97 7.45
CA SER A 137 5.64 9.80 6.89
C SER A 137 5.50 9.40 5.44
N PRO A 138 5.04 10.32 4.58
CA PRO A 138 5.05 10.03 3.16
C PRO A 138 6.49 9.66 2.84
N LEU A 139 6.64 8.55 2.16
CA LEU A 139 7.92 8.15 1.62
C LEU A 139 8.53 9.38 0.97
N ASP A 140 9.70 9.79 1.44
CA ASP A 140 10.39 10.92 0.83
C ASP A 140 10.68 10.53 -0.63
N ILE A 141 9.73 10.89 -1.50
CA ILE A 141 9.79 10.60 -2.93
C ILE A 141 11.08 11.22 -3.52
N SER A 142 11.60 12.28 -2.90
CA SER A 142 12.86 12.90 -3.33
C SER A 142 14.04 11.94 -3.22
N LEU A 143 14.01 10.99 -2.27
CA LEU A 143 15.00 9.91 -2.19
C LEU A 143 14.89 8.90 -3.34
N TYR A 144 13.75 8.88 -4.05
CA TYR A 144 13.45 7.90 -5.10
C TYR A 144 13.49 8.46 -6.51
N VAL A 145 13.38 9.78 -6.67
CA VAL A 145 13.41 10.45 -7.96
C VAL A 145 14.74 11.17 -8.12
N THR A 146 15.76 10.44 -8.46
CA THR A 146 17.03 11.03 -8.88
C THR A 146 17.37 10.56 -10.29
N LYS A 147 18.05 11.40 -11.08
CA LYS A 147 18.53 11.01 -12.42
C LYS A 147 19.55 9.87 -12.33
N GLU A 148 20.24 9.77 -11.21
CA GLU A 148 21.27 8.75 -10.99
C GLU A 148 20.72 7.57 -10.16
N PRO A 149 21.02 6.33 -10.53
CA PRO A 149 20.71 5.16 -9.73
C PRO A 149 21.38 5.20 -8.36
N TYR A 150 20.67 4.73 -7.33
CA TYR A 150 21.31 4.45 -6.04
C TYR A 150 22.26 3.28 -6.20
N GLN A 151 23.48 3.40 -5.67
CA GLN A 151 24.49 2.35 -5.74
C GLN A 151 25.16 2.13 -4.39
N LYS A 152 25.30 0.90 -3.96
CA LYS A 152 26.02 0.53 -2.75
C LYS A 152 26.83 -0.76 -2.96
N LYS A 153 28.09 -0.73 -2.61
CA LYS A 153 28.94 -1.93 -2.56
C LYS A 153 28.69 -2.68 -1.25
N LEU A 154 28.40 -3.96 -1.33
CA LEU A 154 28.12 -4.84 -0.19
C LEU A 154 29.32 -5.75 0.11
N THR A 155 29.88 -6.38 -0.93
CA THR A 155 31.05 -7.27 -0.83
C THR A 155 31.98 -7.04 -2.04
N ASN A 156 33.10 -7.75 -2.08
CA ASN A 156 34.05 -7.70 -3.20
C ASN A 156 33.73 -8.74 -4.32
N ASP A 157 32.64 -9.46 -4.22
CA ASP A 157 32.24 -10.43 -5.24
C ASP A 157 31.86 -9.74 -6.56
N ASN A 158 32.10 -10.41 -7.70
CA ASN A 158 31.74 -9.93 -9.02
C ASN A 158 30.25 -10.15 -9.32
N VAL A 159 29.40 -9.54 -8.49
CA VAL A 159 27.94 -9.61 -8.58
C VAL A 159 27.34 -8.20 -8.56
N ILE A 160 26.40 -7.93 -9.44
CA ILE A 160 25.60 -6.71 -9.50
C ILE A 160 24.13 -7.09 -9.34
N ASN A 161 23.51 -6.59 -8.28
CA ASN A 161 22.10 -6.76 -8.00
C ASN A 161 21.36 -5.53 -8.54
N LEU A 162 20.74 -5.64 -9.72
CA LEU A 162 20.03 -4.58 -10.38
C LEU A 162 18.54 -4.66 -10.04
N THR A 163 18.01 -3.63 -9.37
CA THR A 163 16.61 -3.60 -8.98
C THR A 163 15.93 -2.25 -9.28
N GLY A 164 14.64 -2.22 -9.16
CA GLY A 164 13.78 -1.06 -9.41
C GLY A 164 12.38 -1.51 -9.78
N GLN A 165 11.42 -0.59 -9.70
CA GLN A 165 10.01 -0.85 -10.00
C GLN A 165 9.81 -1.37 -11.44
N SER A 166 8.75 -2.13 -11.64
CA SER A 166 8.29 -2.45 -13.02
C SER A 166 8.02 -1.15 -13.79
N GLY A 167 8.65 -1.01 -14.95
CA GLY A 167 8.58 0.25 -15.73
C GLY A 167 9.66 1.29 -15.38
N SER A 168 10.52 1.05 -14.37
CA SER A 168 11.60 2.00 -14.01
C SER A 168 12.70 2.14 -15.06
N GLY A 169 12.83 1.20 -15.99
CA GLY A 169 13.88 1.20 -16.99
C GLY A 169 15.08 0.31 -16.68
N LYS A 170 14.96 -0.63 -15.72
CA LYS A 170 16.04 -1.59 -15.38
C LYS A 170 16.63 -2.30 -16.60
N SER A 171 15.79 -2.91 -17.43
CA SER A 171 16.26 -3.67 -18.60
C SER A 171 16.92 -2.76 -19.65
N THR A 172 16.50 -1.48 -19.76
CA THR A 172 17.18 -0.48 -20.58
C THR A 172 18.55 -0.18 -19.99
N TYR A 173 18.62 0.09 -18.68
CA TYR A 173 19.87 0.32 -17.99
C TYR A 173 20.83 -0.88 -18.09
N ALA A 174 20.31 -2.10 -17.92
CA ALA A 174 21.11 -3.32 -18.08
C ALA A 174 21.71 -3.41 -19.48
N LYS A 175 20.92 -3.16 -20.51
CA LYS A 175 21.38 -3.18 -21.91
C LYS A 175 22.42 -2.10 -22.21
N GLU A 176 22.26 -0.90 -21.69
CA GLU A 176 23.18 0.22 -21.93
C GLU A 176 24.51 0.07 -21.18
N ASN A 177 24.54 -0.62 -20.03
CA ASN A 177 25.70 -0.66 -19.15
C ASN A 177 26.36 -2.03 -19.06
N PHE A 178 25.67 -3.12 -19.40
CA PHE A 178 26.13 -4.50 -19.17
C PHE A 178 26.05 -5.39 -20.43
N ASP A 179 25.86 -4.80 -21.61
CA ASP A 179 25.81 -5.53 -22.90
C ASP A 179 27.22 -5.71 -23.48
N THR A 180 28.11 -6.35 -22.69
CA THR A 180 29.47 -6.69 -23.11
C THR A 180 29.82 -8.10 -22.62
N ASP A 181 30.91 -8.67 -23.18
CA ASP A 181 31.38 -10.01 -22.83
C ASP A 181 31.86 -10.13 -21.36
N GLU A 182 32.07 -9.03 -20.67
CA GLU A 182 32.49 -9.00 -19.25
C GLU A 182 31.34 -9.31 -18.28
N TYR A 183 30.10 -9.16 -18.75
CA TYR A 183 28.91 -9.32 -17.93
C TYR A 183 28.06 -10.51 -18.39
N LEU A 184 27.35 -11.09 -17.44
CA LEU A 184 26.31 -12.08 -17.66
C LEU A 184 25.01 -11.62 -17.01
N VAL A 185 24.07 -11.16 -17.81
CA VAL A 185 22.79 -10.61 -17.34
C VAL A 185 21.77 -11.74 -17.19
N ILE A 186 21.22 -11.85 -15.97
CA ILE A 186 20.18 -12.81 -15.60
C ILE A 186 18.90 -12.03 -15.32
N ASP A 187 17.90 -12.16 -16.19
CA ASP A 187 16.56 -11.63 -16.00
C ASP A 187 15.70 -12.66 -15.25
N THR A 188 15.40 -12.37 -13.99
CA THR A 188 14.60 -13.27 -13.14
C THR A 188 13.17 -13.47 -13.64
N ASP A 189 12.60 -12.48 -14.33
CA ASP A 189 11.28 -12.60 -14.96
C ASP A 189 11.33 -13.58 -16.16
N GLU A 190 12.44 -13.66 -16.87
CA GLU A 190 12.63 -14.66 -17.94
C GLU A 190 12.89 -16.05 -17.37
N VAL A 191 13.68 -16.16 -16.31
CA VAL A 191 14.03 -17.43 -15.67
C VAL A 191 12.82 -18.10 -15.03
N LEU A 192 12.00 -17.33 -14.30
CA LEU A 192 10.93 -17.87 -13.43
C LEU A 192 9.51 -17.74 -14.01
N SER A 193 9.36 -17.12 -15.17
CA SER A 193 8.07 -17.10 -15.88
C SER A 193 7.97 -18.31 -16.81
N GLU A 194 6.99 -19.17 -16.61
CA GLU A 194 6.76 -20.33 -17.46
C GLU A 194 6.70 -19.96 -18.95
N LYS A 195 5.94 -18.93 -19.28
CA LYS A 195 5.78 -18.45 -20.66
C LYS A 195 7.08 -17.85 -21.24
N ARG A 196 7.82 -17.06 -20.45
CA ARG A 196 9.03 -16.37 -20.92
C ARG A 196 10.23 -17.30 -20.97
N SER A 197 10.38 -18.19 -20.00
CA SER A 197 11.51 -19.10 -19.95
C SER A 197 11.56 -20.08 -21.13
N LEU A 198 10.41 -20.41 -21.73
CA LEU A 198 10.34 -21.23 -22.94
C LEU A 198 10.85 -20.50 -24.19
N SER A 199 10.72 -19.18 -24.25
CA SER A 199 11.16 -18.33 -25.35
C SER A 199 12.50 -17.64 -25.10
N SER A 200 13.08 -17.73 -23.90
CA SER A 200 14.39 -17.16 -23.56
C SER A 200 15.55 -17.92 -24.21
N THR A 201 16.71 -17.29 -24.22
CA THR A 201 17.94 -17.84 -24.81
C THR A 201 19.09 -17.79 -23.79
N GLY A 202 20.20 -18.47 -24.08
CA GLY A 202 21.40 -18.44 -23.25
C GLY A 202 21.13 -18.81 -21.79
N ILE A 203 21.78 -18.13 -20.87
CA ILE A 203 21.78 -18.41 -19.45
C ILE A 203 20.37 -18.40 -18.82
N ASN A 204 19.48 -17.52 -19.26
CA ASN A 204 18.11 -17.44 -18.73
C ASN A 204 17.34 -18.73 -19.06
N LYS A 205 17.51 -19.27 -20.26
CA LYS A 205 16.92 -20.55 -20.64
C LYS A 205 17.51 -21.72 -19.84
N GLU A 206 18.82 -21.76 -19.66
CA GLU A 206 19.51 -22.80 -18.90
C GLU A 206 19.07 -22.81 -17.44
N LEU A 207 19.06 -21.66 -16.78
CA LEU A 207 18.57 -21.49 -15.42
C LEU A 207 17.08 -21.86 -15.30
N GLY A 208 16.24 -21.39 -16.21
CA GLY A 208 14.82 -21.74 -16.24
C GLY A 208 14.59 -23.25 -16.38
N THR A 209 15.43 -23.93 -17.18
CA THR A 209 15.41 -25.39 -17.32
C THR A 209 15.89 -26.08 -16.04
N MET A 210 16.96 -25.60 -15.42
CA MET A 210 17.46 -26.11 -14.15
C MET A 210 16.39 -26.01 -13.05
N PHE A 211 15.71 -24.86 -12.91
CA PHE A 211 14.65 -24.68 -11.93
C PHE A 211 13.47 -25.63 -12.18
N ARG A 212 13.02 -25.80 -13.44
CA ARG A 212 11.96 -26.76 -13.77
C ARG A 212 12.33 -28.22 -13.49
N ASN A 213 13.58 -28.57 -13.75
CA ASN A 213 14.05 -29.94 -13.47
C ASN A 213 14.21 -30.21 -11.96
N LYS A 214 14.57 -29.18 -11.18
CA LYS A 214 14.80 -29.30 -9.74
C LYS A 214 13.51 -29.23 -8.92
N TYR A 215 12.53 -28.47 -9.38
CA TYR A 215 11.26 -28.21 -8.67
C TYR A 215 10.09 -28.65 -9.54
N GLN A 216 9.07 -29.28 -8.95
CA GLN A 216 7.86 -29.70 -9.68
C GLN A 216 7.11 -28.49 -10.26
N GLU A 217 7.10 -27.38 -9.52
CA GLU A 217 6.57 -26.07 -9.94
C GLU A 217 7.68 -25.03 -9.80
N LEU A 218 7.70 -24.02 -10.69
CA LEU A 218 8.66 -22.93 -10.56
C LEU A 218 8.42 -22.19 -9.24
N PRO A 219 9.46 -21.98 -8.41
CA PRO A 219 9.28 -21.34 -7.12
C PRO A 219 8.82 -19.90 -7.29
N ASN A 220 7.84 -19.49 -6.48
CA ASN A 220 7.40 -18.10 -6.43
C ASN A 220 8.54 -17.22 -5.88
N LEU A 221 8.94 -16.21 -6.67
CA LEU A 221 10.07 -15.35 -6.33
C LEU A 221 9.84 -14.57 -5.02
N SER A 222 8.61 -14.08 -4.78
CA SER A 222 8.31 -13.33 -3.56
C SER A 222 8.49 -14.13 -2.28
N ASP A 223 8.15 -15.41 -2.31
CA ASP A 223 8.18 -16.27 -1.12
C ASP A 223 9.54 -16.98 -0.95
N ASN A 224 10.26 -17.22 -2.05
CA ASN A 224 11.46 -18.04 -2.12
C ASN A 224 12.69 -17.25 -2.60
N PHE A 225 12.72 -15.92 -2.44
CA PHE A 225 13.78 -15.07 -2.96
C PHE A 225 15.19 -15.55 -2.56
N ASP A 226 15.39 -15.81 -1.27
CA ASP A 226 16.69 -16.22 -0.74
C ASP A 226 17.20 -17.53 -1.36
N LEU A 227 16.28 -18.47 -1.57
CA LEU A 227 16.57 -19.75 -2.23
C LEU A 227 16.98 -19.53 -3.70
N ILE A 228 16.16 -18.79 -4.43
CA ILE A 228 16.38 -18.52 -5.86
C ILE A 228 17.69 -17.78 -6.08
N TYR A 229 17.97 -16.77 -5.25
CA TYR A 229 19.20 -16.00 -5.31
C TYR A 229 20.44 -16.89 -5.10
N LYS A 230 20.42 -17.74 -4.07
CA LYS A 230 21.50 -18.69 -3.79
C LYS A 230 21.69 -19.69 -4.92
N GLU A 231 20.61 -20.21 -5.50
CA GLU A 231 20.67 -21.14 -6.63
C GLU A 231 21.29 -20.51 -7.89
N ILE A 232 20.91 -19.26 -8.19
CA ILE A 232 21.50 -18.50 -9.31
C ILE A 232 23.00 -18.34 -9.10
N LEU A 233 23.42 -17.88 -7.92
CA LEU A 233 24.84 -17.71 -7.62
C LEU A 233 25.62 -19.03 -7.64
N ASN A 234 25.04 -20.11 -7.12
CA ASN A 234 25.67 -21.43 -7.16
C ASN A 234 25.83 -21.96 -8.60
N TYR A 235 24.81 -21.71 -9.45
CA TYR A 235 24.89 -22.09 -10.86
C TYR A 235 26.00 -21.32 -11.59
N CYS A 236 26.20 -20.05 -11.25
CA CYS A 236 27.14 -19.15 -11.90
C CYS A 236 28.56 -19.16 -11.27
N LYS A 237 28.80 -19.93 -10.22
CA LYS A 237 30.05 -19.87 -9.42
C LYS A 237 31.38 -20.07 -10.21
N ASP A 238 31.34 -20.86 -11.28
CA ASP A 238 32.49 -21.17 -12.10
C ASP A 238 32.56 -20.32 -13.39
N ILE A 239 31.67 -19.34 -13.54
CA ILE A 239 31.61 -18.45 -14.68
C ILE A 239 32.50 -17.23 -14.42
N ASN A 240 33.54 -17.07 -15.26
CA ASN A 240 34.48 -15.96 -15.14
C ASN A 240 33.96 -14.67 -15.77
N LYS A 241 32.79 -14.20 -15.30
CA LYS A 241 32.13 -12.93 -15.70
C LYS A 241 31.52 -12.27 -14.48
N THR A 242 31.25 -10.98 -14.54
CA THR A 242 30.42 -10.28 -13.56
C THR A 242 28.95 -10.68 -13.76
N ILE A 243 28.35 -11.24 -12.75
CA ILE A 243 26.97 -11.71 -12.77
C ILE A 243 26.04 -10.52 -12.46
N VAL A 244 25.15 -10.16 -13.38
CA VAL A 244 24.15 -9.10 -13.19
C VAL A 244 22.78 -9.76 -13.02
N ILE A 245 22.19 -9.63 -11.83
CA ILE A 245 20.86 -10.17 -11.52
C ILE A 245 19.84 -9.05 -11.64
N ASP A 246 19.07 -9.00 -12.74
CA ASP A 246 17.96 -8.09 -12.96
C ASP A 246 16.71 -8.65 -12.30
N CYS A 247 16.29 -8.02 -11.19
CA CYS A 247 15.14 -8.45 -10.42
C CYS A 247 14.43 -7.25 -9.76
N ALA A 248 13.10 -7.19 -9.92
CA ALA A 248 12.29 -6.16 -9.25
C ALA A 248 12.06 -6.44 -7.75
N GLN A 249 12.32 -7.66 -7.28
CA GLN A 249 11.84 -8.15 -5.98
C GLN A 249 12.95 -8.34 -4.93
N PHE A 250 14.08 -7.64 -5.03
CA PHE A 250 15.13 -7.69 -3.99
C PHE A 250 14.61 -7.30 -2.60
N HIS A 251 13.53 -6.52 -2.51
CA HIS A 251 12.88 -6.20 -1.24
C HIS A 251 12.26 -7.41 -0.53
N CYS A 252 12.06 -8.54 -1.25
CA CYS A 252 11.52 -9.79 -0.66
C CYS A 252 12.60 -10.61 0.08
N ILE A 253 13.87 -10.21 0.02
CA ILE A 253 14.94 -10.89 0.72
C ILE A 253 14.71 -10.89 2.24
N LYS A 254 14.83 -12.08 2.84
CA LYS A 254 14.66 -12.25 4.29
C LYS A 254 15.99 -12.08 5.02
N ASP A 255 17.03 -12.67 4.47
CA ASP A 255 18.38 -12.60 5.00
C ASP A 255 19.29 -11.75 4.09
N ILE A 256 19.48 -10.50 4.46
CA ILE A 256 20.27 -9.55 3.67
C ILE A 256 21.76 -9.91 3.59
N SER A 257 22.25 -10.72 4.53
CA SER A 257 23.67 -11.13 4.57
C SER A 257 24.08 -12.01 3.40
N ILE A 258 23.11 -12.61 2.69
CA ILE A 258 23.39 -13.43 1.50
C ILE A 258 23.70 -12.60 0.26
N LEU A 259 23.35 -11.29 0.24
CA LEU A 259 23.63 -10.43 -0.91
C LEU A 259 25.12 -10.26 -1.14
N LYS A 260 25.55 -10.48 -2.38
CA LYS A 260 26.94 -10.37 -2.82
C LYS A 260 27.13 -9.16 -3.74
N GLY A 261 28.38 -8.68 -3.81
CA GLY A 261 28.83 -7.68 -4.76
C GLY A 261 28.24 -6.30 -4.53
N LYS A 262 27.64 -5.71 -5.57
CA LYS A 262 27.10 -4.35 -5.60
C LYS A 262 25.60 -4.37 -5.83
N ILE A 263 24.88 -3.46 -5.21
CA ILE A 263 23.46 -3.21 -5.53
C ILE A 263 23.31 -1.89 -6.29
N ILE A 264 22.44 -1.92 -7.30
CA ILE A 264 22.05 -0.77 -8.11
C ILE A 264 20.54 -0.70 -8.13
N ILE A 265 19.97 0.43 -7.68
CA ILE A 265 18.52 0.65 -7.62
C ILE A 265 18.15 1.75 -8.62
N ILE A 266 17.38 1.41 -9.65
CA ILE A 266 16.86 2.35 -10.62
C ILE A 266 15.63 3.05 -10.03
N ARG A 267 15.74 4.37 -9.88
CA ARG A 267 14.77 5.22 -9.20
C ARG A 267 14.04 6.12 -10.19
N THR A 268 12.98 5.62 -10.77
CA THR A 268 12.08 6.36 -11.65
C THR A 268 10.79 6.68 -10.89
N ASP A 269 10.23 7.86 -11.10
CA ASP A 269 8.98 8.25 -10.46
C ASP A 269 7.84 7.27 -10.78
N ILE A 270 6.87 7.22 -9.84
CA ILE A 270 5.84 6.19 -9.86
C ILE A 270 4.88 6.36 -11.03
N ASP A 271 4.55 7.62 -11.38
CA ASP A 271 3.62 7.91 -12.46
C ASP A 271 4.22 7.52 -13.80
N THR A 272 5.50 7.80 -14.00
CA THR A 272 6.25 7.33 -15.17
C THR A 272 6.29 5.80 -15.23
N CYS A 273 6.56 5.12 -14.12
CA CYS A 273 6.56 3.66 -14.06
C CYS A 273 5.17 3.10 -14.39
N TYR A 274 4.13 3.68 -13.80
CA TYR A 274 2.75 3.28 -13.99
C TYR A 274 2.32 3.47 -15.45
N ASN A 275 2.53 4.66 -16.00
CA ASN A 275 2.17 4.97 -17.40
C ASN A 275 2.90 4.07 -18.41
N ARG A 276 4.17 3.76 -18.17
CA ARG A 276 4.93 2.80 -18.99
C ARG A 276 4.37 1.38 -18.88
N ALA A 277 3.92 0.96 -17.67
CA ALA A 277 3.29 -0.34 -17.51
C ALA A 277 1.95 -0.45 -18.23
N ILE A 278 1.11 0.59 -18.16
CA ILE A 278 -0.16 0.67 -18.91
C ILE A 278 0.09 0.65 -20.40
N SER A 279 0.99 1.50 -20.92
CA SER A 279 1.30 1.57 -22.35
C SER A 279 1.81 0.23 -22.90
N ARG A 280 2.64 -0.48 -22.13
CA ARG A 280 3.13 -1.81 -22.49
C ARG A 280 2.00 -2.83 -22.54
N TRP A 281 1.09 -2.78 -21.55
CA TRP A 281 -0.05 -3.69 -21.51
C TRP A 281 -0.99 -3.46 -22.69
N VAL A 282 -1.34 -2.21 -22.99
CA VAL A 282 -2.17 -1.82 -24.15
C VAL A 282 -1.53 -2.34 -25.45
N LYS A 283 -0.23 -2.13 -25.63
CA LYS A 283 0.51 -2.61 -26.81
C LYS A 283 0.45 -4.14 -26.97
N ASN A 284 0.49 -4.87 -25.87
CA ASN A 284 0.47 -6.33 -25.87
C ASN A 284 -0.95 -6.92 -25.95
N ASN A 285 -1.98 -6.09 -25.79
CA ASN A 285 -3.39 -6.50 -25.82
C ASN A 285 -4.18 -5.54 -26.75
N PRO A 286 -3.92 -5.54 -28.06
CA PRO A 286 -4.47 -4.52 -28.97
C PRO A 286 -6.00 -4.59 -29.10
N SER A 287 -6.63 -5.72 -28.75
CA SER A 287 -8.08 -5.93 -28.82
C SER A 287 -8.76 -5.84 -27.43
N HIS A 288 -8.10 -5.21 -26.45
CA HIS A 288 -8.68 -5.09 -25.11
C HIS A 288 -9.91 -4.20 -25.06
N SER A 289 -10.86 -4.51 -24.18
CA SER A 289 -11.99 -3.64 -23.85
C SER A 289 -11.58 -2.55 -22.84
N GLU A 290 -12.40 -1.50 -22.71
CA GLU A 290 -12.20 -0.46 -21.69
C GLU A 290 -12.28 -1.06 -20.28
N GLU A 291 -13.16 -2.03 -20.06
CA GLU A 291 -13.31 -2.71 -18.78
C GLU A 291 -12.05 -3.50 -18.39
N GLU A 292 -11.45 -4.24 -19.33
CA GLU A 292 -10.20 -4.96 -19.11
C GLU A 292 -9.03 -4.01 -18.81
N LEU A 293 -8.99 -2.85 -19.48
CA LEU A 293 -8.00 -1.81 -19.18
C LEU A 293 -8.16 -1.26 -17.78
N GLU A 294 -9.40 -0.95 -17.35
CA GLU A 294 -9.66 -0.47 -16.00
C GLU A 294 -9.36 -1.52 -14.92
N GLN A 295 -9.68 -2.78 -15.16
CA GLN A 295 -9.29 -3.88 -14.28
C GLN A 295 -7.77 -4.00 -14.16
N PHE A 296 -7.04 -3.87 -15.27
CA PHE A 296 -5.58 -3.87 -15.26
C PHE A 296 -5.02 -2.67 -14.50
N LYS A 297 -5.53 -1.46 -14.73
CA LYS A 297 -5.14 -0.24 -14.00
C LYS A 297 -5.35 -0.41 -12.49
N ASN A 298 -6.50 -0.90 -12.08
CA ASN A 298 -6.83 -1.13 -10.67
C ASN A 298 -5.93 -2.19 -10.03
N LYS A 299 -5.61 -3.27 -10.73
CA LYS A 299 -4.67 -4.30 -10.29
C LYS A 299 -3.24 -3.76 -10.15
N LYS A 300 -2.85 -2.76 -10.95
CA LYS A 300 -1.51 -2.14 -10.90
C LYS A 300 -1.40 -0.95 -9.93
N LYS A 301 -2.51 -0.41 -9.47
CA LYS A 301 -2.58 0.71 -8.52
C LYS A 301 -1.80 0.50 -7.20
N PRO A 302 -1.53 -0.76 -6.69
CA PRO A 302 -0.69 -0.95 -5.51
C PRO A 302 0.81 -0.70 -5.74
N LEU A 303 1.22 0.03 -6.76
CA LEU A 303 2.62 0.45 -6.95
C LEU A 303 3.17 1.24 -5.74
N PHE A 304 2.29 1.88 -4.98
CA PHE A 304 2.62 2.55 -3.72
C PHE A 304 3.28 1.62 -2.68
N LYS A 305 2.89 0.35 -2.61
CA LYS A 305 3.51 -0.65 -1.71
C LYS A 305 4.97 -0.91 -2.06
N TRP A 306 5.33 -0.84 -3.33
CA TRP A 306 6.71 -1.06 -3.75
C TRP A 306 7.67 0.01 -3.21
N TYR A 307 7.27 1.28 -3.17
CA TYR A 307 8.10 2.35 -2.60
C TYR A 307 8.35 2.15 -1.11
N LYS A 308 7.35 1.71 -0.36
CA LYS A 308 7.50 1.35 1.06
C LYS A 308 8.55 0.23 1.20
N PHE A 309 8.41 -0.84 0.45
CA PHE A 309 9.34 -1.98 0.50
C PHE A 309 10.75 -1.60 0.06
N SER A 310 10.91 -0.78 -0.96
CA SER A 310 12.22 -0.31 -1.41
C SER A 310 12.90 0.56 -0.37
N ASN A 311 12.15 1.41 0.33
CA ASN A 311 12.70 2.25 1.40
C ASN A 311 13.18 1.42 2.58
N GLU A 312 12.36 0.48 3.02
CA GLU A 312 12.75 -0.45 4.07
C GLU A 312 13.96 -1.29 3.66
N PHE A 313 14.02 -1.70 2.40
CA PHE A 313 15.17 -2.42 1.86
C PHE A 313 16.44 -1.56 1.84
N ILE A 314 16.38 -0.31 1.35
CA ILE A 314 17.51 0.63 1.35
C ILE A 314 18.01 0.89 2.78
N LYS A 315 17.11 0.98 3.76
CA LYS A 315 17.49 1.16 5.17
C LYS A 315 18.19 -0.06 5.76
N LYS A 316 17.89 -1.25 5.24
CA LYS A 316 18.48 -2.51 5.72
C LYS A 316 19.87 -2.78 5.12
N ILE A 317 20.08 -2.43 3.86
CA ILE A 317 21.38 -2.57 3.20
C ILE A 317 22.31 -1.44 3.57
#